data_ef4f8bf02af5c0295b22a0b9c992ff56
#
_entry.id   ef4f8bf02af5c0295b22a0b9c992ff56
#
_cell.length_a   1.000
_cell.length_b   1.000
_cell.length_c   1.000
_cell.angle_alpha   90.00
_cell.angle_beta   90.00
_cell.angle_gamma   90.00
#
_symmetry.space_group_name_H-M   'P 1'
#
loop_
_entity.id
_entity.type
_entity.pdbx_description
1 polymer ?
#
loop_
_entity_poly.entity_id
_entity_poly.type
_entity_poly.pdbx_seq_one_letter_code
_entity_poly.pdbx_strand_id
1 'polypeptide(L)'
;MASGDSPSAIVEREVETAEAMVELGRLLGMRLQAGDVVLLSGDLGAGKTTLMRGVGEGLGVRGPVTSPTFVIARRHPSQVGGPDLIHADAYRLGSAGEFEDLDLDDDTAVVCVEWGRDRAEGLGQRRLEIDIEPTASGRLVTITGIGREVPL
;
A
#
# COMPACT_ATOMS: atom_id res chain seq x y z
N MET A 1 15.13 -17.03 17.37
CA MET A 1 13.73 -16.70 17.19
C MET A 1 13.58 -15.76 16.00
N ALA A 2 12.59 -15.99 15.20
CA ALA A 2 12.35 -15.10 14.09
C ALA A 2 11.95 -13.72 14.59
N SER A 3 12.49 -12.69 13.94
CA SER A 3 12.05 -11.33 14.20
C SER A 3 10.61 -11.15 13.74
N GLY A 4 9.97 -10.05 14.13
CA GLY A 4 8.64 -9.70 13.63
C GLY A 4 8.62 -9.43 12.12
N ASP A 5 9.80 -9.42 11.47
CA ASP A 5 9.92 -9.17 10.04
C ASP A 5 9.93 -10.43 9.19
N SER A 6 9.80 -11.62 9.80
CA SER A 6 9.70 -12.86 9.05
C SER A 6 8.39 -12.89 8.27
N PRO A 7 8.41 -13.22 6.97
CA PRO A 7 7.18 -13.30 6.19
C PRO A 7 6.30 -14.46 6.67
N SER A 8 5.00 -14.19 6.82
CA SER A 8 4.00 -15.20 7.16
C SER A 8 3.39 -15.82 5.91
N ALA A 9 3.34 -15.07 4.80
CA ALA A 9 2.75 -15.53 3.54
C ALA A 9 3.31 -14.69 2.40
N ILE A 10 3.41 -15.30 1.22
CA ILE A 10 3.82 -14.61 0.00
C ILE A 10 2.87 -15.03 -1.11
N VAL A 11 2.34 -14.05 -1.84
CA VAL A 11 1.47 -14.25 -3.00
C VAL A 11 2.05 -13.49 -4.18
N GLU A 12 2.19 -14.15 -5.31
CA GLU A 12 2.66 -13.53 -6.54
C GLU A 12 1.54 -13.51 -7.57
N ARG A 13 1.43 -12.41 -8.31
CA ARG A 13 0.45 -12.25 -9.39
C ARG A 13 1.12 -11.59 -10.59
N GLU A 14 0.94 -12.17 -11.76
CA GLU A 14 1.33 -11.51 -13.00
C GLU A 14 0.18 -10.64 -13.46
N VAL A 15 0.51 -9.40 -13.84
CA VAL A 15 -0.46 -8.39 -14.26
C VAL A 15 -0.03 -7.86 -15.62
N GLU A 16 -0.83 -8.09 -16.65
CA GLU A 16 -0.44 -7.74 -18.02
C GLU A 16 -1.00 -6.40 -18.49
N THR A 17 -2.01 -5.87 -17.82
CA THR A 17 -2.68 -4.63 -18.21
C THR A 17 -2.91 -3.71 -17.03
N ALA A 18 -3.17 -2.43 -17.31
CA ALA A 18 -3.54 -1.47 -16.27
C ALA A 18 -4.87 -1.86 -15.62
N GLU A 19 -5.82 -2.36 -16.42
CA GLU A 19 -7.11 -2.82 -15.91
C GLU A 19 -6.93 -3.97 -14.92
N ALA A 20 -6.04 -4.90 -15.21
CA ALA A 20 -5.75 -6.01 -14.30
C ALA A 20 -5.09 -5.52 -13.02
N MET A 21 -4.26 -4.49 -13.09
CA MET A 21 -3.64 -3.87 -11.91
C MET A 21 -4.69 -3.22 -11.02
N VAL A 22 -5.61 -2.47 -11.61
CA VAL A 22 -6.74 -1.86 -10.88
C VAL A 22 -7.57 -2.95 -10.21
N GLU A 23 -7.87 -4.03 -10.93
CA GLU A 23 -8.68 -5.12 -10.37
C GLU A 23 -8.00 -5.80 -9.20
N LEU A 24 -6.68 -6.02 -9.28
CA LEU A 24 -5.93 -6.57 -8.15
C LEU A 24 -6.02 -5.63 -6.95
N GLY A 25 -5.86 -4.32 -7.18
CA GLY A 25 -6.00 -3.33 -6.13
C GLY A 25 -7.39 -3.32 -5.52
N ARG A 26 -8.42 -3.44 -6.35
CA ARG A 26 -9.81 -3.46 -5.89
C ARG A 26 -10.07 -4.67 -4.99
N LEU A 27 -9.58 -5.85 -5.36
CA LEU A 27 -9.72 -7.05 -4.54
C LEU A 27 -9.01 -6.89 -3.19
N LEU A 28 -7.81 -6.32 -3.19
CA LEU A 28 -7.11 -6.02 -1.94
C LEU A 28 -7.91 -5.04 -1.09
N GLY A 29 -8.37 -3.94 -1.69
CA GLY A 29 -9.10 -2.90 -0.97
C GLY A 29 -10.37 -3.42 -0.32
N MET A 30 -11.07 -4.33 -0.98
CA MET A 30 -12.27 -4.94 -0.43
C MET A 30 -12.02 -5.74 0.85
N ARG A 31 -10.78 -6.15 1.07
CA ARG A 31 -10.40 -7.04 2.17
C ARG A 31 -9.52 -6.39 3.22
N LEU A 32 -9.01 -5.20 2.94
CA LEU A 32 -8.22 -4.45 3.92
C LEU A 32 -9.15 -3.88 4.99
N GLN A 33 -8.63 -3.78 6.21
CA GLN A 33 -9.39 -3.35 7.37
C GLN A 33 -8.68 -2.19 8.06
N ALA A 34 -9.43 -1.46 8.87
CA ALA A 34 -8.86 -0.39 9.68
C ALA A 34 -7.67 -0.91 10.49
N GLY A 35 -6.59 -0.17 10.51
CA GLY A 35 -5.35 -0.56 11.16
C GLY A 35 -4.37 -1.29 10.26
N ASP A 36 -4.77 -1.68 9.05
CA ASP A 36 -3.86 -2.33 8.11
C ASP A 36 -2.87 -1.32 7.55
N VAL A 37 -1.63 -1.77 7.41
CA VAL A 37 -0.52 -0.99 6.83
C VAL A 37 -0.02 -1.71 5.59
N VAL A 38 0.12 -0.97 4.50
CA VAL A 38 0.62 -1.48 3.22
C VAL A 38 1.82 -0.65 2.79
N LEU A 39 2.95 -1.29 2.60
CA LEU A 39 4.17 -0.65 2.09
C LEU A 39 4.34 -1.04 0.63
N LEU A 40 4.42 -0.06 -0.25
CA LEU A 40 4.40 -0.25 -1.68
C LEU A 40 5.72 0.18 -2.29
N SER A 41 6.39 -0.72 -2.98
CA SER A 41 7.70 -0.47 -3.60
C SER A 41 7.66 -0.84 -5.08
N GLY A 42 8.49 -0.17 -5.85
CA GLY A 42 8.60 -0.38 -7.29
C GLY A 42 9.17 0.88 -7.94
N ASP A 43 9.75 0.72 -9.12
CA ASP A 43 10.30 1.85 -9.86
C ASP A 43 9.19 2.79 -10.32
N LEU A 44 9.58 4.02 -10.68
CA LEU A 44 8.66 4.96 -11.30
C LEU A 44 8.05 4.32 -12.55
N GLY A 45 6.74 4.43 -12.68
CA GLY A 45 6.03 3.82 -13.79
C GLY A 45 5.75 2.34 -13.63
N ALA A 46 6.07 1.74 -12.49
CA ALA A 46 5.83 0.31 -12.25
C ALA A 46 4.35 -0.04 -12.09
N GLY A 47 3.48 0.94 -11.82
CA GLY A 47 2.06 0.71 -11.64
C GLY A 47 1.56 0.93 -10.22
N LYS A 48 2.36 1.54 -9.35
CA LYS A 48 1.99 1.79 -7.95
C LYS A 48 0.72 2.64 -7.83
N THR A 49 0.65 3.73 -8.59
CA THR A 49 -0.53 4.60 -8.57
C THR A 49 -1.76 3.87 -9.10
N THR A 50 -1.58 3.04 -10.13
CA THR A 50 -2.66 2.26 -10.72
C THR A 50 -3.22 1.26 -9.71
N LEU A 51 -2.33 0.56 -9.01
CA LEU A 51 -2.73 -0.38 -7.95
C LEU A 51 -3.46 0.37 -6.83
N MET A 52 -2.92 1.51 -6.40
CA MET A 52 -3.53 2.31 -5.33
C MET A 52 -4.91 2.84 -5.71
N ARG A 53 -5.11 3.20 -6.97
CA ARG A 53 -6.43 3.61 -7.44
C ARG A 53 -7.43 2.47 -7.25
N GLY A 54 -7.02 1.26 -7.58
CA GLY A 54 -7.85 0.07 -7.34
C GLY A 54 -8.13 -0.15 -5.85
N VAL A 55 -7.11 -0.03 -5.00
CA VAL A 55 -7.28 -0.17 -3.55
C VAL A 55 -8.31 0.84 -3.03
N GLY A 56 -8.24 2.09 -3.49
CA GLY A 56 -9.20 3.11 -3.09
C GLY A 56 -10.63 2.76 -3.54
N GLU A 57 -10.79 2.23 -4.74
CA GLU A 57 -12.11 1.78 -5.22
C GLU A 57 -12.64 0.63 -4.36
N GLY A 58 -11.78 -0.35 -4.03
CA GLY A 58 -12.18 -1.48 -3.21
C GLY A 58 -12.54 -1.10 -1.78
N LEU A 59 -11.85 -0.11 -1.23
CA LEU A 59 -12.18 0.44 0.10
C LEU A 59 -13.43 1.30 0.07
N GLY A 60 -13.82 1.84 -1.08
CA GLY A 60 -14.96 2.74 -1.19
C GLY A 60 -14.65 4.14 -0.68
N VAL A 61 -13.43 4.62 -0.86
CA VAL A 61 -13.06 5.97 -0.45
C VAL A 61 -13.35 6.97 -1.55
N ARG A 62 -13.41 8.25 -1.16
CA ARG A 62 -13.62 9.34 -2.10
C ARG A 62 -12.43 9.42 -3.05
N GLY A 63 -12.67 9.24 -4.31
CA GLY A 63 -11.62 9.15 -5.29
C GLY A 63 -11.80 10.05 -6.47
N PRO A 64 -10.90 9.96 -7.43
CA PRO A 64 -9.86 8.93 -7.60
C PRO A 64 -8.66 9.13 -6.67
N VAL A 65 -8.01 8.04 -6.31
CA VAL A 65 -6.76 8.08 -5.58
C VAL A 65 -5.64 8.30 -6.59
N THR A 66 -4.89 9.37 -6.40
CA THR A 66 -3.75 9.73 -7.25
C THR A 66 -2.50 9.86 -6.38
N SER A 67 -1.33 9.78 -7.00
CA SER A 67 -0.09 9.98 -6.24
C SER A 67 -0.05 11.36 -5.60
N PRO A 68 0.38 11.47 -4.35
CA PRO A 68 0.56 12.78 -3.72
C PRO A 68 1.77 13.49 -4.36
N THR A 69 1.50 14.48 -5.23
CA THR A 69 2.56 15.16 -5.98
C THR A 69 3.16 16.33 -5.22
N PHE A 70 2.34 17.09 -4.51
CA PHE A 70 2.76 18.28 -3.77
C PHE A 70 2.61 18.13 -2.26
N VAL A 71 1.96 17.07 -1.80
CA VAL A 71 1.82 16.75 -0.39
C VAL A 71 2.41 15.37 -0.14
N ILE A 72 2.98 15.16 1.04
CA ILE A 72 3.64 13.90 1.39
C ILE A 72 2.61 12.83 1.75
N ALA A 73 1.48 13.24 2.34
CA ALA A 73 0.41 12.33 2.70
C ALA A 73 -0.94 12.95 2.38
N ARG A 74 -1.89 12.11 2.01
CA ARG A 74 -3.27 12.53 1.72
C ARG A 74 -4.25 11.53 2.31
N ARG A 75 -5.28 12.05 2.98
CA ARG A 75 -6.35 11.24 3.51
C ARG A 75 -7.53 11.24 2.55
N HIS A 76 -8.02 10.05 2.22
CA HIS A 76 -9.19 9.86 1.38
C HIS A 76 -10.32 9.32 2.27
N PRO A 77 -11.37 10.09 2.51
CA PRO A 77 -12.45 9.66 3.41
C PRO A 77 -13.30 8.56 2.78
N SER A 78 -13.75 7.64 3.62
CA SER A 78 -14.65 6.58 3.20
C SER A 78 -16.03 7.15 2.82
N GLN A 79 -16.62 6.62 1.76
CA GLN A 79 -17.98 6.95 1.36
C GLN A 79 -18.96 5.83 1.69
N VAL A 80 -18.49 4.75 2.31
CA VAL A 80 -19.30 3.56 2.55
C VAL A 80 -19.33 3.16 4.03
N GLY A 81 -18.86 4.03 4.92
CA GLY A 81 -18.86 3.74 6.36
C GLY A 81 -17.72 2.82 6.81
N GLY A 82 -16.77 2.55 5.93
CA GLY A 82 -15.59 1.76 6.24
C GLY A 82 -14.39 2.64 6.63
N PRO A 83 -13.18 2.05 6.62
CA PRO A 83 -11.98 2.83 6.95
C PRO A 83 -11.64 3.84 5.86
N ASP A 84 -11.08 4.96 6.27
CA ASP A 84 -10.48 5.91 5.33
C ASP A 84 -9.15 5.33 4.82
N LEU A 85 -8.65 5.89 3.74
CA LEU A 85 -7.34 5.56 3.20
C LEU A 85 -6.38 6.73 3.44
N ILE A 86 -5.24 6.45 4.05
CA ILE A 86 -4.15 7.42 4.15
C ILE A 86 -3.08 6.96 3.15
N HIS A 87 -2.81 7.79 2.15
CA HIS A 87 -1.82 7.50 1.12
C HIS A 87 -0.64 8.46 1.29
N ALA A 88 0.54 7.92 1.53
CA ALA A 88 1.74 8.69 1.78
C ALA A 88 2.84 8.32 0.80
N ASP A 89 3.73 9.28 0.53
CA ASP A 89 4.90 9.08 -0.33
C ASP A 89 6.16 9.33 0.49
N ALA A 90 6.79 8.27 0.95
CA ALA A 90 8.00 8.35 1.76
C ALA A 90 9.25 8.68 0.95
N TYR A 91 9.18 8.55 -0.39
CA TYR A 91 10.32 8.88 -1.25
C TYR A 91 10.73 10.35 -1.11
N ARG A 92 9.78 11.23 -0.85
CA ARG A 92 10.01 12.67 -0.75
C ARG A 92 10.50 13.11 0.63
N LEU A 93 10.55 12.18 1.59
CA LEU A 93 10.99 12.50 2.94
C LEU A 93 12.51 12.46 3.04
N GLY A 94 13.09 13.45 3.68
CA GLY A 94 14.53 13.54 3.87
C GLY A 94 15.07 12.64 4.96
N SER A 95 14.22 12.24 5.91
CA SER A 95 14.66 11.45 7.05
C SER A 95 13.51 10.66 7.66
N ALA A 96 13.87 9.65 8.46
CA ALA A 96 12.88 8.88 9.22
C ALA A 96 12.12 9.75 10.22
N GLY A 97 12.77 10.77 10.79
CA GLY A 97 12.10 11.70 11.71
C GLY A 97 10.99 12.47 11.03
N GLU A 98 11.21 12.93 9.80
CA GLU A 98 10.15 13.59 9.05
C GLU A 98 8.97 12.66 8.79
N PHE A 99 9.26 11.39 8.53
CA PHE A 99 8.23 10.39 8.32
C PHE A 99 7.39 10.20 9.59
N GLU A 100 8.03 10.11 10.76
CA GLU A 100 7.32 9.98 12.03
C GLU A 100 6.42 11.17 12.32
N ASP A 101 6.83 12.37 11.89
CA ASP A 101 6.05 13.59 12.09
C ASP A 101 4.74 13.62 11.30
N LEU A 102 4.55 12.72 10.34
CA LEU A 102 3.32 12.64 9.57
C LEU A 102 2.17 11.99 10.32
N ASP A 103 2.44 11.39 11.48
CA ASP A 103 1.44 10.73 12.32
C ASP A 103 0.58 9.74 11.53
N LEU A 104 1.26 8.79 10.87
CA LEU A 104 0.61 7.78 10.04
C LEU A 104 0.12 6.57 10.83
N ASP A 105 0.36 6.53 12.14
CA ASP A 105 -0.07 5.44 13.00
C ASP A 105 -1.54 5.65 13.39
N ASP A 106 -2.43 5.31 12.48
CA ASP A 106 -3.88 5.54 12.63
C ASP A 106 -4.62 4.22 12.54
N ASP A 107 -5.11 3.73 13.67
CA ASP A 107 -5.84 2.47 13.76
C ASP A 107 -7.24 2.53 13.13
N THR A 108 -7.71 3.70 12.75
CA THR A 108 -9.03 3.88 12.14
C THR A 108 -9.00 3.90 10.63
N ALA A 109 -7.81 3.88 10.04
CA ALA A 109 -7.63 3.97 8.60
C ALA A 109 -6.77 2.83 8.07
N VAL A 110 -6.82 2.62 6.75
CA VAL A 110 -5.82 1.83 6.05
C VAL A 110 -4.72 2.78 5.61
N VAL A 111 -3.48 2.48 5.98
CA VAL A 111 -2.33 3.32 5.65
C VAL A 111 -1.52 2.65 4.55
N CYS A 112 -1.36 3.32 3.41
CA CYS A 112 -0.55 2.85 2.30
C CYS A 112 0.60 3.83 2.06
N VAL A 113 1.83 3.32 2.09
CA VAL A 113 3.03 4.15 1.97
C VAL A 113 3.84 3.69 0.76
N GLU A 114 4.01 4.58 -0.21
CA GLU A 114 4.90 4.34 -1.35
C GLU A 114 6.34 4.56 -0.93
N TRP A 115 7.23 3.68 -1.38
CA TRP A 115 8.65 3.71 -1.05
C TRP A 115 8.91 3.59 0.45
N GLY A 116 8.03 2.84 1.17
CA GLY A 116 8.01 2.86 2.62
C GLY A 116 8.92 1.84 3.31
N ARG A 117 9.47 0.87 2.57
CA ARG A 117 10.16 -0.26 3.18
C ARG A 117 11.28 0.17 4.13
N ASP A 118 12.10 1.13 3.73
CA ASP A 118 13.24 1.58 4.52
C ASP A 118 12.88 2.67 5.54
N ARG A 119 11.69 3.27 5.42
CA ARG A 119 11.33 4.43 6.22
C ARG A 119 10.12 4.21 7.13
N ALA A 120 9.37 3.17 6.85
CA ALA A 120 8.16 2.84 7.58
C ALA A 120 8.38 1.75 8.63
N GLU A 121 9.63 1.40 8.94
CA GLU A 121 9.94 0.50 10.04
C GLU A 121 9.33 1.07 11.32
N GLY A 122 8.56 0.26 12.02
CA GLY A 122 7.90 0.71 13.22
C GLY A 122 6.47 1.18 13.05
N LEU A 123 5.97 1.33 11.81
CA LEU A 123 4.56 1.61 11.57
C LEU A 123 3.66 0.43 11.90
N GLY A 124 4.24 -0.71 12.20
CA GLY A 124 3.49 -1.86 12.63
C GLY A 124 4.29 -3.12 12.40
N GLN A 125 4.14 -4.06 13.33
CA GLN A 125 4.72 -5.39 13.19
C GLN A 125 3.88 -6.24 12.24
N ARG A 126 2.65 -5.82 11.95
CA ARG A 126 1.74 -6.47 11.01
C ARG A 126 1.54 -5.54 9.83
N ARG A 127 2.00 -5.97 8.66
CA ARG A 127 1.90 -5.15 7.46
C ARG A 127 1.93 -6.03 6.21
N LEU A 128 1.47 -5.48 5.12
CA LEU A 128 1.69 -6.04 3.79
C LEU A 128 2.81 -5.25 3.12
N GLU A 129 3.73 -5.96 2.49
CA GLU A 129 4.75 -5.35 1.64
C GLU A 129 4.47 -5.77 0.21
N ILE A 130 4.29 -4.81 -0.67
CA ILE A 130 3.96 -5.05 -2.07
C ILE A 130 5.10 -4.52 -2.92
N ASP A 131 5.67 -5.42 -3.74
CA ASP A 131 6.70 -5.06 -4.72
C ASP A 131 6.13 -5.25 -6.12
N ILE A 132 6.35 -4.27 -6.99
CA ILE A 132 5.93 -4.31 -8.38
C ILE A 132 7.17 -4.24 -9.25
N GLU A 133 7.39 -5.25 -10.09
CA GLU A 133 8.55 -5.33 -10.97
C GLU A 133 8.08 -5.50 -12.42
N PRO A 134 8.73 -4.83 -13.38
CA PRO A 134 8.42 -5.05 -14.79
C PRO A 134 8.88 -6.44 -15.23
N THR A 135 8.11 -7.06 -16.13
CA THR A 135 8.44 -8.33 -16.76
C THR A 135 8.36 -8.15 -18.27
N ALA A 136 8.71 -9.20 -19.01
CA ALA A 136 8.65 -9.15 -20.48
C ALA A 136 7.23 -8.89 -21.01
N SER A 137 6.19 -9.34 -20.29
CA SER A 137 4.80 -9.24 -20.74
C SER A 137 3.93 -8.32 -19.89
N GLY A 138 4.46 -7.76 -18.82
CA GLY A 138 3.65 -6.91 -17.93
C GLY A 138 4.36 -6.58 -16.64
N ARG A 139 3.76 -6.92 -15.53
CA ARG A 139 4.30 -6.66 -14.18
C ARG A 139 4.14 -7.91 -13.31
N LEU A 140 5.12 -8.13 -12.45
CA LEU A 140 5.00 -9.11 -11.38
C LEU A 140 4.74 -8.36 -10.08
N VAL A 141 3.64 -8.67 -9.42
CA VAL A 141 3.27 -8.10 -8.14
C VAL A 141 3.48 -9.16 -7.07
N THR A 142 4.39 -8.89 -6.14
CA THR A 142 4.69 -9.78 -5.03
C THR A 142 4.14 -9.15 -3.76
N ILE A 143 3.24 -9.86 -3.08
CA ILE A 143 2.61 -9.38 -1.85
C ILE A 143 3.07 -10.27 -0.71
N THR A 144 3.74 -9.69 0.25
CA THR A 144 4.29 -10.39 1.40
C THR A 144 3.57 -9.94 2.66
N GLY A 145 3.02 -10.90 3.40
CA GLY A 145 2.44 -10.64 4.70
C GLY A 145 3.49 -10.75 5.79
N ILE A 146 3.69 -9.69 6.55
CA ILE A 146 4.60 -9.67 7.69
C ILE A 146 3.74 -9.66 8.95
N GLY A 147 3.81 -10.77 9.71
CA GLY A 147 2.99 -10.92 10.90
C GLY A 147 1.50 -11.06 10.61
N ARG A 148 1.11 -11.34 9.37
CA ARG A 148 -0.28 -11.51 8.95
C ARG A 148 -0.36 -12.28 7.64
N GLU A 149 -1.54 -12.74 7.32
CA GLU A 149 -1.80 -13.38 6.04
C GLU A 149 -2.02 -12.35 4.93
N VAL A 150 -1.83 -12.79 3.68
CA VAL A 150 -2.19 -11.99 2.50
C VAL A 150 -3.67 -12.22 2.21
N PRO A 151 -4.51 -11.18 2.16
CA PRO A 151 -5.96 -11.34 2.02
C PRO A 151 -6.40 -11.55 0.56
N LEU A 152 -5.79 -12.49 -0.10
CA LEU A 152 -6.13 -12.84 -1.47
C LEU A 152 -6.32 -14.35 -1.64
#